data_05c07f8fb9cdcad22fd1d330f246b176
#
_entry.id   05c07f8fb9cdcad22fd1d330f246b176
#
_cell.length_a   1.000
_cell.length_b   1.000
_cell.length_c   1.000
_cell.angle_alpha   90.00
_cell.angle_beta   90.00
_cell.angle_gamma   90.00
#
_symmetry.space_group_name_H-M   'P 1'
#
loop_
_entity.id
_entity.type
_entity.pdbx_description
1 polymer ?
#
loop_
_entity_poly.entity_id
_entity_poly.type
_entity_poly.pdbx_seq_one_letter_code
_entity_poly.pdbx_strand_id
1 'polypeptide(L)'
;MRTRLIIASALILGLAAAACASDSDSSTGAPTASEVPATDPVNPEPANTEPAAPLTTITLVTYDSFPEADTSINAALDAFTEQTSIGVELLVAGDTGTMLSKAALTVGNPEGDVMWGIDNTFLSRALNDGIFELGVLADPENVPAEFLALVPNGEALPVDFGDVCVNYDIGYFVENGLAVPTSLQDLADPAYRDLLVVQNAATSSPGLAFLLASIDEFGADGWQAFWQQLKDNGVLVVDGWTDAYYGSFTWAGGGDRPLVVSYGSSPPAEVIFADPPRDDSPTGVIESTCFRQIEFAGVLTGTDHPNEAAELVRFLGSEPFQAELALNLFVYPANSAVALPQEFDDFAVVPETSRTLDPDLIDENRSDWIDEWSTLVLG
;
A
#
# COMPACT_ATOMS: atom_id res chain seq x y z
N MET A 1 10.55 36.24 -8.83
CA MET A 1 11.11 36.82 -7.59
C MET A 1 9.94 37.13 -6.65
N ARG A 2 9.59 36.21 -5.80
CA ARG A 2 8.66 36.44 -4.68
C ARG A 2 9.26 35.81 -3.44
N THR A 3 9.65 36.65 -2.52
CA THR A 3 10.33 36.40 -1.27
C THR A 3 9.35 35.75 -0.28
N ARG A 4 9.64 34.54 0.19
CA ARG A 4 8.89 33.89 1.27
C ARG A 4 9.46 34.34 2.61
N LEU A 5 8.60 34.91 3.44
CA LEU A 5 8.87 35.34 4.80
C LEU A 5 8.85 34.12 5.73
N ILE A 6 9.95 33.84 6.38
CA ILE A 6 10.06 32.83 7.43
C ILE A 6 9.67 33.53 8.75
N ILE A 7 8.59 33.05 9.37
CA ILE A 7 8.19 33.49 10.73
C ILE A 7 8.73 32.43 11.72
N ALA A 8 9.73 32.87 12.47
CA ALA A 8 10.26 32.11 13.61
C ALA A 8 9.43 32.44 14.86
N SER A 9 8.75 31.45 15.44
CA SER A 9 8.07 31.60 16.73
C SER A 9 9.02 31.23 17.87
N ALA A 10 9.29 32.19 18.72
CA ALA A 10 10.11 32.02 19.92
C ALA A 10 9.25 31.54 21.09
N LEU A 11 9.66 30.44 21.73
CA LEU A 11 9.12 29.94 22.98
C LEU A 11 9.64 30.80 24.15
N ILE A 12 8.73 31.34 24.95
CA ILE A 12 9.04 32.01 26.22
C ILE A 12 8.70 31.05 27.36
N LEU A 13 9.71 30.60 28.10
CA LEU A 13 9.60 29.87 29.35
C LEU A 13 9.32 30.87 30.48
N GLY A 14 8.22 30.71 31.19
CA GLY A 14 7.92 31.42 32.44
C GLY A 14 8.06 30.52 33.64
N LEU A 15 9.09 30.70 34.47
CA LEU A 15 9.23 30.15 35.82
C LEU A 15 8.37 31.00 36.80
N ALA A 16 7.54 30.34 37.62
CA ALA A 16 6.97 30.94 38.81
C ALA A 16 7.31 30.08 40.02
N ALA A 17 8.04 30.72 40.96
CA ALA A 17 8.48 30.12 42.19
C ALA A 17 7.39 30.19 43.31
N ALA A 18 7.27 29.09 44.03
CA ALA A 18 6.47 29.03 45.26
C ALA A 18 7.22 29.52 46.50
N ALA A 19 6.62 30.33 47.30
CA ALA A 19 7.10 30.68 48.65
C ALA A 19 6.12 30.22 49.71
N CYS A 20 6.62 29.43 50.68
CA CYS A 20 5.97 29.04 51.93
C CYS A 20 5.95 30.20 52.92
N ALA A 21 4.89 30.33 53.68
CA ALA A 21 4.93 30.90 55.04
C ALA A 21 3.87 30.22 55.94
N SER A 22 4.39 29.68 57.02
CA SER A 22 3.67 29.18 58.21
C SER A 22 3.30 30.36 59.11
N ASP A 23 2.12 30.32 59.79
CA ASP A 23 2.08 30.67 61.22
C ASP A 23 0.89 30.05 61.94
N SER A 24 1.18 29.63 63.13
CA SER A 24 0.35 29.06 64.17
C SER A 24 -0.45 30.16 64.91
N ASP A 25 -1.69 29.92 65.38
CA ASP A 25 -1.98 30.09 66.81
C ASP A 25 -3.28 29.43 67.26
N SER A 26 -3.24 29.06 68.50
CA SER A 26 -4.14 28.29 69.31
C SER A 26 -5.34 29.10 69.87
N SER A 27 -6.51 28.50 70.08
CA SER A 27 -7.23 28.54 71.39
C SER A 27 -8.48 27.64 71.41
N THR A 28 -8.45 26.79 72.41
CA THR A 28 -9.47 26.25 73.34
C THR A 28 -10.98 26.43 73.14
N GLY A 29 -11.75 25.32 73.28
CA GLY A 29 -13.15 25.29 73.64
C GLY A 29 -13.82 23.95 73.31
N ALA A 30 -14.03 23.10 74.35
CA ALA A 30 -14.83 21.88 74.32
C ALA A 30 -16.29 22.20 74.70
N PRO A 31 -17.19 21.19 74.80
CA PRO A 31 -17.66 20.20 73.86
C PRO A 31 -19.18 20.23 73.69
N THR A 32 -19.77 19.73 72.62
CA THR A 32 -21.11 19.12 72.66
C THR A 32 -21.46 18.32 71.38
N ALA A 33 -22.11 17.16 71.69
CA ALA A 33 -23.04 16.41 70.86
C ALA A 33 -22.55 15.70 69.60
N SER A 34 -22.63 14.38 69.75
CA SER A 34 -22.59 13.32 68.73
C SER A 34 -23.64 13.55 67.63
N GLU A 35 -23.20 13.76 66.40
CA GLU A 35 -24.00 13.51 65.22
C GLU A 35 -23.27 12.44 64.36
N VAL A 36 -24.03 11.40 64.03
CA VAL A 36 -23.58 10.31 63.13
C VAL A 36 -23.48 10.86 61.73
N PRO A 37 -22.33 10.79 61.05
CA PRO A 37 -22.25 11.20 59.64
C PRO A 37 -23.02 10.21 58.76
N ALA A 38 -23.98 10.71 57.98
CA ALA A 38 -24.55 9.99 56.86
C ALA A 38 -23.41 9.69 55.86
N THR A 39 -23.20 8.43 55.59
CA THR A 39 -22.31 7.99 54.49
C THR A 39 -22.97 8.35 53.17
N ASP A 40 -22.41 9.33 52.44
CA ASP A 40 -22.71 9.55 51.05
C ASP A 40 -22.43 8.26 50.28
N PRO A 41 -23.27 7.89 49.29
CA PRO A 41 -22.98 6.75 48.41
C PRO A 41 -21.75 7.08 47.58
N VAL A 42 -20.67 6.37 47.83
CA VAL A 42 -19.48 6.37 46.94
C VAL A 42 -19.95 5.85 45.61
N ASN A 43 -20.09 6.77 44.65
CA ASN A 43 -20.29 6.43 43.25
C ASN A 43 -18.97 5.79 42.81
N PRO A 44 -18.92 4.51 42.38
CA PRO A 44 -17.69 3.94 41.87
C PRO A 44 -17.31 4.70 40.59
N GLU A 45 -16.15 5.32 40.59
CA GLU A 45 -15.50 5.84 39.40
C GLU A 45 -15.47 4.71 38.37
N PRO A 46 -15.85 4.95 37.08
CA PRO A 46 -15.74 3.90 36.06
C PRO A 46 -14.28 3.47 36.01
N ALA A 47 -14.05 2.19 36.29
CA ALA A 47 -12.73 1.60 36.11
C ALA A 47 -12.31 1.81 34.68
N ASN A 48 -11.28 2.61 34.51
CA ASN A 48 -10.59 2.75 33.21
C ASN A 48 -9.88 1.40 33.00
N THR A 49 -10.59 0.44 32.42
CA THR A 49 -10.00 -0.83 31.96
C THR A 49 -9.21 -0.49 30.70
N GLU A 50 -7.92 -0.28 30.88
CA GLU A 50 -6.98 -0.39 29.77
C GLU A 50 -7.25 -1.75 29.08
N PRO A 51 -7.29 -1.80 27.73
CA PRO A 51 -7.42 -3.06 27.01
C PRO A 51 -6.36 -4.05 27.52
N ALA A 52 -6.74 -5.30 27.74
CA ALA A 52 -5.77 -6.32 28.12
C ALA A 52 -4.71 -6.44 27.02
N ALA A 53 -3.45 -6.51 27.38
CA ALA A 53 -2.37 -6.74 26.41
C ALA A 53 -2.66 -8.03 25.60
N PRO A 54 -2.39 -8.06 24.30
CA PRO A 54 -2.59 -9.24 23.46
C PRO A 54 -1.82 -10.43 24.02
N LEU A 55 -2.39 -11.63 23.90
CA LEU A 55 -1.75 -12.86 24.38
C LEU A 55 -0.60 -13.30 23.49
N THR A 56 -0.71 -13.03 22.17
CA THR A 56 0.30 -13.31 21.13
C THR A 56 0.38 -12.12 20.21
N THR A 57 1.58 -11.77 19.76
CA THR A 57 1.79 -10.75 18.73
C THR A 57 2.42 -11.41 17.51
N ILE A 58 1.89 -11.12 16.33
CA ILE A 58 2.39 -11.58 15.04
C ILE A 58 2.80 -10.39 14.18
N THR A 59 3.73 -10.62 13.26
CA THR A 59 4.26 -9.58 12.37
C THR A 59 3.69 -9.76 10.96
N LEU A 60 3.02 -8.71 10.46
CA LEU A 60 2.62 -8.58 9.06
C LEU A 60 3.71 -7.85 8.27
N VAL A 61 4.39 -8.58 7.38
CA VAL A 61 5.37 -8.02 6.44
C VAL A 61 4.63 -7.44 5.24
N THR A 62 4.92 -6.18 4.90
CA THR A 62 4.23 -5.48 3.81
C THR A 62 5.15 -4.49 3.08
N TYR A 63 4.64 -3.85 2.03
CA TYR A 63 5.36 -2.96 1.12
C TYR A 63 5.41 -1.50 1.62
N ASP A 64 6.30 -0.69 1.03
CA ASP A 64 6.67 0.64 1.52
C ASP A 64 5.57 1.70 1.40
N SER A 65 4.56 1.52 0.54
CA SER A 65 3.40 2.40 0.43
C SER A 65 2.23 1.99 1.35
N PHE A 66 2.37 0.91 2.13
CA PHE A 66 1.33 0.51 3.08
C PHE A 66 1.25 1.52 4.25
N PRO A 67 0.05 1.97 4.65
CA PRO A 67 -0.11 2.94 5.74
C PRO A 67 0.25 2.30 7.09
N GLU A 68 1.26 2.87 7.78
CA GLU A 68 1.76 2.33 9.04
C GLU A 68 0.89 2.72 10.25
N ALA A 69 0.13 3.81 10.19
CA ALA A 69 -0.69 4.29 11.30
C ALA A 69 -1.79 5.27 10.85
N ASP A 70 -2.72 5.53 11.77
CA ASP A 70 -3.71 6.62 11.71
C ASP A 70 -4.73 6.53 10.54
N THR A 71 -4.91 5.33 9.95
CA THR A 71 -5.91 5.08 8.91
C THR A 71 -6.97 4.08 9.36
N SER A 72 -8.08 3.98 8.61
CA SER A 72 -9.13 3.01 8.94
C SER A 72 -8.71 1.56 8.69
N ILE A 73 -7.73 1.30 7.82
CA ILE A 73 -7.16 -0.05 7.66
C ILE A 73 -6.35 -0.47 8.90
N ASN A 74 -5.63 0.47 9.55
CA ASN A 74 -4.98 0.20 10.82
C ASN A 74 -6.01 -0.04 11.93
N ALA A 75 -7.09 0.76 11.96
CA ALA A 75 -8.19 0.53 12.90
C ALA A 75 -8.88 -0.83 12.69
N ALA A 76 -8.95 -1.34 11.47
CA ALA A 76 -9.44 -2.69 11.19
C ALA A 76 -8.50 -3.78 11.75
N LEU A 77 -7.18 -3.59 11.68
CA LEU A 77 -6.20 -4.49 12.33
C LEU A 77 -6.28 -4.41 13.86
N ASP A 78 -6.55 -3.24 14.44
CA ASP A 78 -6.81 -3.09 15.87
C ASP A 78 -8.10 -3.83 16.29
N ALA A 79 -9.15 -3.74 15.46
CA ALA A 79 -10.40 -4.48 15.71
C ALA A 79 -10.20 -6.01 15.63
N PHE A 80 -9.33 -6.50 14.75
CA PHE A 80 -8.90 -7.90 14.75
C PHE A 80 -8.23 -8.27 16.08
N THR A 81 -7.31 -7.44 16.57
CA THR A 81 -6.64 -7.64 17.86
C THR A 81 -7.65 -7.70 19.03
N GLU A 82 -8.62 -6.80 19.04
CA GLU A 82 -9.67 -6.78 20.09
C GLU A 82 -10.55 -8.04 20.07
N GLN A 83 -10.85 -8.58 18.88
CA GLN A 83 -11.71 -9.75 18.71
C GLN A 83 -10.99 -11.07 19.01
N THR A 84 -9.71 -11.17 18.67
CA THR A 84 -8.95 -12.44 18.74
C THR A 84 -7.94 -12.49 19.88
N SER A 85 -7.58 -11.35 20.44
CA SER A 85 -6.43 -11.19 21.36
C SER A 85 -5.07 -11.51 20.70
N ILE A 86 -5.00 -11.44 19.35
CA ILE A 86 -3.77 -11.54 18.58
C ILE A 86 -3.36 -10.13 18.17
N GLY A 87 -2.22 -9.65 18.67
CA GLY A 87 -1.65 -8.36 18.28
C GLY A 87 -1.02 -8.45 16.89
N VAL A 88 -1.10 -7.36 16.11
CA VAL A 88 -0.46 -7.25 14.79
C VAL A 88 0.56 -6.12 14.80
N GLU A 89 1.82 -6.45 14.49
CA GLU A 89 2.89 -5.48 14.24
C GLU A 89 3.19 -5.42 12.73
N LEU A 90 3.37 -4.20 12.20
CA LEU A 90 3.71 -4.00 10.79
C LEU A 90 5.24 -3.98 10.61
N LEU A 91 5.72 -4.71 9.62
CA LEU A 91 7.11 -4.65 9.14
C LEU A 91 7.12 -4.22 7.67
N VAL A 92 7.42 -2.95 7.43
CA VAL A 92 7.60 -2.42 6.07
C VAL A 92 8.96 -2.86 5.55
N ALA A 93 8.98 -3.70 4.51
CA ALA A 93 10.20 -4.39 4.05
C ALA A 93 10.75 -3.88 2.70
N GLY A 94 10.19 -2.81 2.16
CA GLY A 94 10.51 -2.25 0.84
C GLY A 94 9.44 -2.60 -0.20
N ASP A 95 9.63 -2.25 -1.46
CA ASP A 95 8.69 -2.64 -2.51
C ASP A 95 8.76 -4.15 -2.79
N THR A 96 7.76 -4.72 -3.44
CA THR A 96 7.47 -6.17 -3.55
C THR A 96 8.68 -7.03 -3.93
N GLY A 97 9.43 -6.66 -4.96
CA GLY A 97 10.61 -7.45 -5.37
C GLY A 97 11.73 -7.45 -4.32
N THR A 98 11.88 -6.34 -3.59
CA THR A 98 12.82 -6.22 -2.46
C THR A 98 12.36 -7.06 -1.28
N MET A 99 11.08 -6.95 -0.92
CA MET A 99 10.44 -7.71 0.15
C MET A 99 10.55 -9.23 -0.09
N LEU A 100 10.21 -9.69 -1.30
CA LEU A 100 10.34 -11.10 -1.70
C LEU A 100 11.79 -11.59 -1.64
N SER A 101 12.74 -10.76 -2.08
CA SER A 101 14.16 -11.14 -2.05
C SER A 101 14.68 -11.32 -0.62
N LYS A 102 14.20 -10.53 0.34
CA LYS A 102 14.50 -10.71 1.77
C LYS A 102 13.87 -11.99 2.32
N ALA A 103 12.58 -12.23 2.00
CA ALA A 103 11.87 -13.42 2.44
C ALA A 103 12.52 -14.71 1.93
N ALA A 104 12.97 -14.76 0.67
CA ALA A 104 13.67 -15.89 0.09
C ALA A 104 14.97 -16.26 0.83
N LEU A 105 15.65 -15.28 1.43
CA LEU A 105 16.87 -15.51 2.22
C LEU A 105 16.58 -16.06 3.63
N THR A 106 15.35 -15.95 4.10
CA THR A 106 14.96 -16.26 5.48
C THR A 106 13.92 -17.38 5.58
N VAL A 107 13.64 -18.10 4.48
CA VAL A 107 12.71 -19.27 4.48
C VAL A 107 13.08 -20.26 5.59
N GLY A 108 12.08 -20.63 6.41
CA GLY A 108 12.26 -21.51 7.58
C GLY A 108 12.68 -20.78 8.88
N ASN A 109 13.02 -19.48 8.80
CA ASN A 109 13.21 -18.59 9.95
C ASN A 109 12.89 -17.17 9.52
N PRO A 110 11.62 -16.88 9.17
CA PRO A 110 11.21 -15.63 8.56
C PRO A 110 11.31 -14.44 9.52
N GLU A 111 11.36 -13.22 8.96
CA GLU A 111 11.38 -11.97 9.74
C GLU A 111 9.99 -11.57 10.24
N GLY A 112 8.93 -12.25 9.79
CA GLY A 112 7.54 -12.05 10.21
C GLY A 112 6.71 -13.32 10.07
N ASP A 113 5.40 -13.22 10.29
CA ASP A 113 4.49 -14.37 10.34
C ASP A 113 3.58 -14.44 9.11
N VAL A 114 3.17 -13.28 8.61
CA VAL A 114 2.35 -13.11 7.40
C VAL A 114 3.06 -12.16 6.46
N MET A 115 2.96 -12.39 5.15
CA MET A 115 3.40 -11.45 4.14
C MET A 115 2.23 -11.11 3.23
N TRP A 116 1.99 -9.82 2.97
CA TRP A 116 1.04 -9.30 2.00
C TRP A 116 1.71 -8.31 1.04
N GLY A 117 1.38 -8.42 -0.25
CA GLY A 117 1.90 -7.58 -1.32
C GLY A 117 2.74 -8.34 -2.36
N ILE A 118 2.75 -9.69 -2.30
CA ILE A 118 3.24 -10.48 -3.43
C ILE A 118 2.13 -10.52 -4.48
N ASP A 119 2.43 -10.08 -5.68
CA ASP A 119 1.46 -10.09 -6.77
C ASP A 119 1.71 -11.20 -7.81
N ASN A 120 0.78 -11.34 -8.75
CA ASN A 120 0.84 -12.36 -9.79
C ASN A 120 2.09 -12.28 -10.67
N THR A 121 2.82 -11.16 -10.71
CA THR A 121 4.06 -11.02 -11.48
C THR A 121 5.26 -11.66 -10.77
N PHE A 122 5.24 -11.70 -9.44
CA PHE A 122 6.24 -12.31 -8.59
C PHE A 122 5.82 -13.64 -7.95
N LEU A 123 4.53 -14.01 -8.04
CA LEU A 123 3.93 -15.13 -7.32
C LEU A 123 4.65 -16.45 -7.58
N SER A 124 4.95 -16.78 -8.83
CA SER A 124 5.62 -18.04 -9.18
C SER A 124 6.97 -18.18 -8.47
N ARG A 125 7.73 -17.09 -8.34
CA ARG A 125 8.99 -17.09 -7.57
C ARG A 125 8.72 -17.34 -6.08
N ALA A 126 7.71 -16.69 -5.48
CA ALA A 126 7.37 -16.91 -4.08
C ALA A 126 7.00 -18.37 -3.81
N LEU A 127 6.21 -18.98 -4.72
CA LEU A 127 5.81 -20.38 -4.62
C LEU A 127 7.01 -21.33 -4.81
N ASN A 128 7.86 -21.09 -5.78
CA ASN A 128 9.05 -21.91 -6.07
C ASN A 128 10.10 -21.83 -4.95
N ASP A 129 10.29 -20.65 -4.35
CA ASP A 129 11.18 -20.43 -3.21
C ASP A 129 10.59 -20.98 -1.89
N GLY A 130 9.31 -21.43 -1.89
CA GLY A 130 8.65 -21.99 -0.73
C GLY A 130 8.40 -20.98 0.40
N ILE A 131 8.09 -19.73 0.02
CA ILE A 131 7.88 -18.61 0.96
C ILE A 131 6.68 -18.85 1.86
N PHE A 132 5.61 -19.48 1.32
CA PHE A 132 4.34 -19.64 2.02
C PHE A 132 4.11 -21.08 2.50
N GLU A 133 3.52 -21.21 3.68
CA GLU A 133 3.01 -22.48 4.22
C GLU A 133 1.84 -22.99 3.37
N LEU A 134 1.81 -24.30 3.11
CA LEU A 134 0.80 -24.93 2.27
C LEU A 134 -0.44 -25.36 3.07
N GLY A 135 -1.61 -25.17 2.48
CA GLY A 135 -2.87 -25.76 2.95
C GLY A 135 -3.39 -25.23 4.30
N VAL A 136 -2.90 -24.07 4.75
CA VAL A 136 -3.37 -23.44 5.99
C VAL A 136 -4.61 -22.56 5.77
N LEU A 137 -4.95 -22.26 4.50
CA LEU A 137 -6.06 -21.43 4.12
C LEU A 137 -7.19 -22.26 3.51
N ALA A 138 -8.42 -21.97 3.93
CA ALA A 138 -9.62 -22.51 3.26
C ALA A 138 -9.97 -21.60 2.06
N ASP A 139 -10.69 -22.16 1.07
CA ASP A 139 -11.16 -21.35 -0.05
C ASP A 139 -12.03 -20.19 0.44
N PRO A 140 -11.69 -18.94 0.11
CA PRO A 140 -12.49 -17.80 0.51
C PRO A 140 -13.78 -17.70 -0.28
N GLU A 141 -14.83 -17.20 0.35
CA GLU A 141 -16.09 -16.91 -0.35
C GLU A 141 -15.95 -15.62 -1.19
N ASN A 142 -16.64 -15.55 -2.31
CA ASN A 142 -16.76 -14.38 -3.19
C ASN A 142 -15.45 -13.88 -3.83
N VAL A 143 -14.40 -14.67 -3.85
CA VAL A 143 -13.17 -14.38 -4.60
C VAL A 143 -13.28 -15.00 -6.00
N PRO A 144 -12.90 -14.29 -7.09
CA PRO A 144 -12.93 -14.82 -8.44
C PRO A 144 -12.13 -16.13 -8.59
N ALA A 145 -12.72 -17.10 -9.27
CA ALA A 145 -12.11 -18.43 -9.44
C ALA A 145 -10.77 -18.36 -10.20
N GLU A 146 -10.62 -17.39 -11.09
CA GLU A 146 -9.37 -17.13 -11.82
C GLU A 146 -8.25 -16.63 -10.92
N PHE A 147 -8.56 -15.92 -9.82
CA PHE A 147 -7.55 -15.51 -8.83
C PHE A 147 -7.10 -16.71 -7.98
N LEU A 148 -8.07 -17.55 -7.58
CA LEU A 148 -7.79 -18.77 -6.82
C LEU A 148 -7.00 -19.80 -7.65
N ALA A 149 -7.18 -19.81 -8.96
CA ALA A 149 -6.44 -20.71 -9.85
C ALA A 149 -4.92 -20.45 -9.87
N LEU A 150 -4.47 -19.26 -9.43
CA LEU A 150 -3.05 -18.91 -9.32
C LEU A 150 -2.38 -19.52 -8.06
N VAL A 151 -3.18 -19.94 -7.07
CA VAL A 151 -2.72 -20.52 -5.79
C VAL A 151 -3.47 -21.83 -5.49
N PRO A 152 -3.32 -22.86 -6.36
CA PRO A 152 -4.21 -24.04 -6.38
C PRO A 152 -4.07 -24.93 -5.15
N ASN A 153 -3.02 -24.79 -4.34
CA ASN A 153 -2.82 -25.56 -3.12
C ASN A 153 -3.10 -24.76 -1.84
N GLY A 154 -3.72 -23.57 -1.96
CA GLY A 154 -4.00 -22.68 -0.84
C GLY A 154 -2.73 -22.13 -0.19
N GLU A 155 -1.74 -21.77 -1.00
CA GLU A 155 -0.47 -21.20 -0.56
C GLU A 155 -0.65 -19.78 -0.02
N ALA A 156 -1.53 -19.02 -0.65
CA ALA A 156 -1.84 -17.64 -0.29
C ALA A 156 -3.29 -17.30 -0.61
N LEU A 157 -3.77 -16.20 -0.07
CA LEU A 157 -5.11 -15.63 -0.30
C LEU A 157 -4.99 -14.45 -1.26
N PRO A 158 -5.76 -14.41 -2.37
CA PRO A 158 -5.94 -13.17 -3.12
C PRO A 158 -6.66 -12.14 -2.23
N VAL A 159 -6.03 -10.99 -1.97
CA VAL A 159 -6.58 -9.95 -1.09
C VAL A 159 -7.16 -8.80 -1.88
N ASP A 160 -6.47 -8.36 -2.90
CA ASP A 160 -6.86 -7.22 -3.72
C ASP A 160 -6.37 -7.36 -5.16
N PHE A 161 -6.84 -6.45 -6.02
CA PHE A 161 -6.37 -6.36 -7.39
C PHE A 161 -6.45 -4.91 -7.91
N GLY A 162 -5.70 -4.66 -8.96
CA GLY A 162 -5.72 -3.40 -9.70
C GLY A 162 -5.25 -3.61 -11.13
N ASP A 163 -5.19 -2.53 -11.87
CA ASP A 163 -4.59 -2.51 -13.20
C ASP A 163 -3.45 -1.49 -13.19
N VAL A 164 -2.23 -1.96 -13.38
CA VAL A 164 -1.06 -1.09 -13.52
C VAL A 164 -1.10 -0.44 -14.88
N CYS A 165 -1.21 0.88 -14.91
CA CYS A 165 -1.42 1.69 -16.11
C CYS A 165 -0.49 2.91 -16.10
N VAL A 166 -0.29 3.54 -17.24
CA VAL A 166 0.32 4.88 -17.28
C VAL A 166 -0.73 5.91 -16.94
N ASN A 167 -0.47 6.70 -15.90
CA ASN A 167 -1.25 7.86 -15.50
C ASN A 167 -0.60 9.15 -16.04
N TYR A 168 -1.40 10.19 -16.24
CA TYR A 168 -0.90 11.48 -16.75
C TYR A 168 -1.52 12.67 -16.02
N ASP A 169 -0.77 13.76 -15.92
CA ASP A 169 -1.22 15.06 -15.39
C ASP A 169 -2.00 15.82 -16.48
N ILE A 170 -3.32 15.90 -16.33
CA ILE A 170 -4.21 16.55 -17.29
C ILE A 170 -3.82 18.03 -17.48
N GLY A 171 -3.49 18.72 -16.38
CA GLY A 171 -3.13 20.14 -16.41
C GLY A 171 -1.87 20.38 -17.25
N TYR A 172 -0.84 19.54 -17.05
CA TYR A 172 0.40 19.64 -17.83
C TYR A 172 0.16 19.49 -19.34
N PHE A 173 -0.60 18.48 -19.76
CA PHE A 173 -0.89 18.22 -21.17
C PHE A 173 -1.70 19.35 -21.80
N VAL A 174 -2.67 19.90 -21.10
CA VAL A 174 -3.48 21.05 -21.57
C VAL A 174 -2.63 22.32 -21.70
N GLU A 175 -1.83 22.64 -20.68
CA GLU A 175 -1.00 23.85 -20.64
C GLU A 175 0.09 23.87 -21.73
N ASN A 176 0.65 22.70 -22.05
CA ASN A 176 1.68 22.56 -23.07
C ASN A 176 1.12 22.28 -24.46
N GLY A 177 -0.21 22.12 -24.62
CA GLY A 177 -0.86 21.81 -25.89
C GLY A 177 -0.39 20.46 -26.47
N LEU A 178 -0.02 19.52 -25.60
CA LEU A 178 0.49 18.20 -25.96
C LEU A 178 -0.67 17.21 -26.02
N ALA A 179 -0.70 16.35 -27.04
CA ALA A 179 -1.67 15.26 -27.10
C ALA A 179 -1.32 14.20 -26.05
N VAL A 180 -2.34 13.60 -25.41
CA VAL A 180 -2.12 12.47 -24.49
C VAL A 180 -1.74 11.22 -25.31
N PRO A 181 -0.70 10.45 -24.91
CA PRO A 181 -0.40 9.16 -25.53
C PRO A 181 -1.62 8.23 -25.49
N THR A 182 -1.80 7.40 -26.50
CA THR A 182 -2.93 6.46 -26.59
C THR A 182 -2.50 5.00 -26.65
N SER A 183 -1.21 4.73 -26.63
CA SER A 183 -0.64 3.38 -26.69
C SER A 183 0.73 3.33 -25.99
N LEU A 184 1.21 2.12 -25.70
CA LEU A 184 2.59 1.92 -25.24
C LEU A 184 3.59 2.48 -26.25
N GLN A 185 3.38 2.25 -27.56
CA GLN A 185 4.28 2.74 -28.60
C GLN A 185 4.39 4.26 -28.62
N ASP A 186 3.31 5.00 -28.35
CA ASP A 186 3.32 6.46 -28.34
C ASP A 186 4.26 7.02 -27.27
N LEU A 187 4.45 6.33 -26.14
CA LEU A 187 5.34 6.75 -25.05
C LEU A 187 6.81 6.92 -25.53
N ALA A 188 7.18 6.22 -26.58
CA ALA A 188 8.51 6.30 -27.18
C ALA A 188 8.64 7.43 -28.23
N ASP A 189 7.54 8.18 -28.54
CA ASP A 189 7.62 9.31 -29.48
C ASP A 189 8.47 10.43 -28.86
N PRO A 190 9.36 11.09 -29.64
CA PRO A 190 10.15 12.23 -29.21
C PRO A 190 9.36 13.40 -28.60
N ALA A 191 8.06 13.50 -28.89
CA ALA A 191 7.16 14.49 -28.27
C ALA A 191 7.07 14.32 -26.74
N TYR A 192 7.27 13.10 -26.21
CA TYR A 192 7.22 12.77 -24.79
C TYR A 192 8.62 12.59 -24.15
N ARG A 193 9.63 13.19 -24.77
CA ARG A 193 11.00 13.14 -24.25
C ARG A 193 11.07 13.72 -22.84
N ASP A 194 11.73 12.95 -21.93
CA ASP A 194 11.92 13.28 -20.52
C ASP A 194 10.60 13.45 -19.73
N LEU A 195 9.47 12.86 -20.20
CA LEU A 195 8.17 13.03 -19.52
C LEU A 195 7.72 11.81 -18.71
N LEU A 196 8.27 10.62 -18.94
CA LEU A 196 7.84 9.38 -18.31
C LEU A 196 8.74 9.01 -17.12
N VAL A 197 8.11 8.63 -15.99
CA VAL A 197 8.76 7.92 -14.89
C VAL A 197 8.15 6.51 -14.73
N VAL A 198 9.02 5.53 -14.52
CA VAL A 198 8.67 4.12 -14.28
C VAL A 198 9.44 3.60 -13.07
N GLN A 199 8.98 2.50 -12.47
CA GLN A 199 9.71 1.83 -11.43
C GLN A 199 10.66 0.77 -12.02
N ASN A 200 11.65 0.40 -11.22
CA ASN A 200 12.60 -0.66 -11.53
C ASN A 200 11.89 -2.02 -11.51
N ALA A 201 11.91 -2.73 -12.65
CA ALA A 201 11.25 -4.03 -12.80
C ALA A 201 11.79 -5.13 -11.88
N ALA A 202 13.00 -4.98 -11.32
CA ALA A 202 13.58 -5.95 -10.39
C ALA A 202 13.10 -5.76 -8.95
N THR A 203 12.68 -4.55 -8.57
CA THR A 203 12.37 -4.20 -7.18
C THR A 203 10.89 -3.94 -6.93
N SER A 204 10.14 -3.51 -7.96
CA SER A 204 8.77 -3.00 -7.84
C SER A 204 7.78 -3.79 -8.70
N SER A 205 6.62 -4.13 -8.12
CA SER A 205 5.49 -4.77 -8.82
C SER A 205 5.00 -3.96 -10.03
N PRO A 206 4.64 -2.65 -9.89
CA PRO A 206 4.22 -1.88 -11.05
C PRO A 206 5.32 -1.73 -12.11
N GLY A 207 6.59 -1.72 -11.73
CA GLY A 207 7.71 -1.73 -12.67
C GLY A 207 7.78 -3.03 -13.48
N LEU A 208 7.63 -4.18 -12.82
CA LEU A 208 7.58 -5.47 -13.52
C LEU A 208 6.32 -5.62 -14.36
N ALA A 209 5.16 -5.20 -13.85
CA ALA A 209 3.91 -5.22 -14.62
C ALA A 209 4.00 -4.40 -15.92
N PHE A 210 4.64 -3.22 -15.88
CA PHE A 210 4.86 -2.42 -17.06
C PHE A 210 5.85 -3.06 -18.06
N LEU A 211 6.91 -3.74 -17.57
CA LEU A 211 7.76 -4.57 -18.41
C LEU A 211 6.96 -5.69 -19.08
N LEU A 212 6.17 -6.44 -18.33
CA LEU A 212 5.33 -7.53 -18.84
C LEU A 212 4.29 -7.02 -19.85
N ALA A 213 3.68 -5.85 -19.61
CA ALA A 213 2.77 -5.21 -20.56
C ALA A 213 3.48 -4.93 -21.90
N SER A 214 4.74 -4.51 -21.85
CA SER A 214 5.54 -4.28 -23.07
C SER A 214 5.93 -5.57 -23.79
N ILE A 215 6.15 -6.65 -23.03
CA ILE A 215 6.43 -7.99 -23.60
C ILE A 215 5.18 -8.54 -24.29
N ASP A 216 4.00 -8.38 -23.67
CA ASP A 216 2.72 -8.78 -24.27
C ASP A 216 2.45 -8.03 -25.59
N GLU A 217 2.67 -6.69 -25.59
CA GLU A 217 2.42 -5.86 -26.76
C GLU A 217 3.39 -6.13 -27.91
N PHE A 218 4.71 -6.19 -27.63
CA PHE A 218 5.74 -6.21 -28.67
C PHE A 218 6.32 -7.60 -28.95
N GLY A 219 5.96 -8.59 -28.13
CA GLY A 219 6.48 -9.96 -28.21
C GLY A 219 7.94 -10.10 -27.78
N ALA A 220 8.43 -11.34 -27.79
CA ALA A 220 9.76 -11.72 -27.29
C ALA A 220 10.94 -10.99 -27.99
N ASP A 221 10.78 -10.60 -29.26
CA ASP A 221 11.83 -9.97 -30.06
C ASP A 221 11.67 -8.45 -30.18
N GLY A 222 10.59 -7.85 -29.65
CA GLY A 222 10.25 -6.44 -29.88
C GLY A 222 10.35 -5.54 -28.66
N TRP A 223 10.14 -6.07 -27.46
CA TRP A 223 10.11 -5.29 -26.23
C TRP A 223 11.45 -4.60 -25.91
N GLN A 224 12.58 -5.21 -26.24
CA GLN A 224 13.89 -4.62 -26.03
C GLN A 224 14.07 -3.35 -26.88
N ALA A 225 13.58 -3.37 -28.13
CA ALA A 225 13.64 -2.20 -29.01
C ALA A 225 12.76 -1.06 -28.47
N PHE A 226 11.60 -1.35 -27.94
CA PHE A 226 10.74 -0.38 -27.27
C PHE A 226 11.42 0.25 -26.05
N TRP A 227 12.01 -0.55 -25.15
CA TRP A 227 12.73 -0.05 -23.98
C TRP A 227 14.00 0.74 -24.34
N GLN A 228 14.69 0.36 -25.42
CA GLN A 228 15.80 1.19 -25.94
C GLN A 228 15.29 2.56 -26.40
N GLN A 229 14.12 2.61 -27.05
CA GLN A 229 13.51 3.89 -27.45
C GLN A 229 13.09 4.72 -26.23
N LEU A 230 12.53 4.11 -25.19
CA LEU A 230 12.20 4.80 -23.94
C LEU A 230 13.46 5.35 -23.26
N LYS A 231 14.55 4.56 -23.20
CA LYS A 231 15.86 5.01 -22.68
C LYS A 231 16.40 6.21 -23.48
N ASP A 232 16.39 6.13 -24.79
CA ASP A 232 16.83 7.22 -25.69
C ASP A 232 15.91 8.45 -25.56
N ASN A 233 14.67 8.24 -25.16
CA ASN A 233 13.66 9.27 -24.89
C ASN A 233 13.71 9.81 -23.46
N GLY A 234 14.66 9.37 -22.64
CA GLY A 234 14.91 9.92 -21.29
C GLY A 234 13.93 9.46 -20.23
N VAL A 235 13.42 8.20 -20.32
CA VAL A 235 12.62 7.61 -19.25
C VAL A 235 13.39 7.65 -17.93
N LEU A 236 12.74 8.13 -16.88
CA LEU A 236 13.26 8.09 -15.53
C LEU A 236 12.90 6.76 -14.88
N VAL A 237 13.89 6.05 -14.33
CA VAL A 237 13.67 4.84 -13.54
C VAL A 237 13.98 5.14 -12.09
N VAL A 238 13.07 4.76 -11.18
CA VAL A 238 13.20 4.88 -9.72
C VAL A 238 12.95 3.53 -9.06
N ASP A 239 13.31 3.37 -7.78
CA ASP A 239 13.32 2.04 -7.15
C ASP A 239 11.92 1.50 -6.82
N GLY A 240 10.95 2.36 -6.47
CA GLY A 240 9.61 1.95 -6.05
C GLY A 240 8.50 2.90 -6.47
N TRP A 241 7.27 2.50 -6.18
CA TRP A 241 6.07 3.27 -6.55
C TRP A 241 6.01 4.62 -5.83
N THR A 242 6.36 4.67 -4.55
CA THR A 242 6.38 5.90 -3.74
C THR A 242 7.31 6.96 -4.33
N ASP A 243 8.51 6.56 -4.78
CA ASP A 243 9.47 7.47 -5.44
C ASP A 243 8.97 7.97 -6.80
N ALA A 244 8.25 7.13 -7.54
CA ALA A 244 7.66 7.53 -8.82
C ALA A 244 6.50 8.50 -8.61
N TYR A 245 5.51 8.12 -7.81
CA TYR A 245 4.25 8.84 -7.68
C TYR A 245 4.37 10.11 -6.84
N TYR A 246 4.94 10.00 -5.64
CA TYR A 246 5.11 11.14 -4.73
C TYR A 246 6.45 11.87 -4.86
N GLY A 247 7.43 11.28 -5.54
CA GLY A 247 8.74 11.90 -5.76
C GLY A 247 8.88 12.59 -7.12
N SER A 248 8.41 11.95 -8.19
CA SER A 248 8.74 12.35 -9.57
C SER A 248 7.56 12.83 -10.40
N PHE A 249 6.33 12.36 -10.13
CA PHE A 249 5.14 12.75 -10.86
C PHE A 249 4.77 14.22 -10.60
N THR A 250 4.42 14.96 -11.65
CA THR A 250 4.18 16.42 -11.55
C THR A 250 3.01 16.75 -10.63
N TRP A 251 1.93 15.99 -10.69
CA TRP A 251 0.74 16.29 -9.91
C TRP A 251 0.93 15.93 -8.43
N ALA A 252 1.12 14.66 -8.11
CA ALA A 252 1.18 14.18 -6.73
C ALA A 252 2.49 14.55 -6.02
N GLY A 253 3.63 14.41 -6.71
CA GLY A 253 4.96 14.65 -6.15
C GLY A 253 5.50 16.07 -6.31
N GLY A 254 4.91 16.87 -7.21
CA GLY A 254 5.49 18.15 -7.62
C GLY A 254 6.84 18.00 -8.32
N GLY A 255 7.10 16.83 -8.91
CA GLY A 255 8.27 16.51 -9.72
C GLY A 255 8.22 17.10 -11.12
N ASP A 256 8.91 16.49 -12.06
CA ASP A 256 9.03 16.98 -13.44
C ASP A 256 8.56 15.96 -14.50
N ARG A 257 7.91 14.85 -14.07
CA ARG A 257 7.42 13.77 -14.94
C ARG A 257 5.89 13.78 -15.00
N PRO A 258 5.25 14.26 -16.07
CA PRO A 258 3.79 14.30 -16.20
C PRO A 258 3.16 12.96 -16.63
N LEU A 259 3.96 11.93 -16.86
CA LEU A 259 3.56 10.55 -17.12
C LEU A 259 4.20 9.66 -16.05
N VAL A 260 3.41 8.82 -15.40
CA VAL A 260 3.88 7.90 -14.36
C VAL A 260 3.22 6.52 -14.53
N VAL A 261 3.98 5.46 -14.33
CA VAL A 261 3.41 4.12 -14.16
C VAL A 261 2.79 4.06 -12.76
N SER A 262 1.48 3.84 -12.70
CA SER A 262 0.69 3.76 -11.47
C SER A 262 -0.52 2.85 -11.72
N TYR A 263 -1.68 3.14 -11.14
CA TYR A 263 -2.86 2.29 -11.24
C TYR A 263 -4.04 2.99 -11.93
N GLY A 264 -4.91 2.21 -12.57
CA GLY A 264 -6.19 2.70 -13.08
C GLY A 264 -7.09 3.27 -11.97
N SER A 265 -6.86 2.85 -10.75
CA SER A 265 -7.56 3.28 -9.53
C SER A 265 -6.86 4.42 -8.77
N SER A 266 -5.80 5.03 -9.30
CA SER A 266 -5.14 6.19 -8.66
C SER A 266 -5.95 7.49 -8.71
N PRO A 267 -6.72 7.83 -9.77
CA PRO A 267 -7.42 9.11 -9.87
C PRO A 267 -8.37 9.46 -8.72
N PRO A 268 -9.13 8.54 -8.10
CA PRO A 268 -9.94 8.82 -6.91
C PRO A 268 -9.15 9.46 -5.76
N ALA A 269 -7.90 9.04 -5.51
CA ALA A 269 -7.08 9.60 -4.44
C ALA A 269 -6.85 11.09 -4.61
N GLU A 270 -6.64 11.53 -5.85
CA GLU A 270 -6.35 12.92 -6.18
C GLU A 270 -7.58 13.86 -6.03
N VAL A 271 -8.77 13.28 -5.99
CA VAL A 271 -10.02 14.00 -5.71
C VAL A 271 -10.30 14.00 -4.20
N ILE A 272 -10.19 12.84 -3.54
CA ILE A 272 -10.49 12.65 -2.12
C ILE A 272 -9.57 13.50 -1.23
N PHE A 273 -8.27 13.51 -1.54
CA PHE A 273 -7.25 14.23 -0.75
C PHE A 273 -6.94 15.63 -1.27
N ALA A 274 -7.71 16.12 -2.25
CA ALA A 274 -7.51 17.47 -2.79
C ALA A 274 -7.74 18.56 -1.75
N ASP A 275 -6.81 19.50 -1.64
CA ASP A 275 -6.95 20.74 -0.87
C ASP A 275 -6.56 21.97 -1.74
N PRO A 276 -7.51 22.79 -2.18
CA PRO A 276 -8.96 22.74 -1.89
C PRO A 276 -9.68 21.56 -2.55
N PRO A 277 -10.87 21.15 -2.03
CA PRO A 277 -11.68 20.07 -2.60
C PRO A 277 -11.98 20.24 -4.10
N ARG A 278 -12.02 19.13 -4.83
CA ARG A 278 -12.26 19.09 -6.27
C ARG A 278 -13.46 18.21 -6.60
N ASP A 279 -14.13 18.56 -7.71
CA ASP A 279 -15.22 17.75 -8.28
C ASP A 279 -14.79 17.00 -9.56
N ASP A 280 -13.52 17.17 -9.97
CA ASP A 280 -12.92 16.56 -11.18
C ASP A 280 -11.54 15.97 -10.87
N SER A 281 -11.19 14.86 -11.51
CA SER A 281 -9.85 14.30 -11.36
C SER A 281 -8.82 15.17 -12.10
N PRO A 282 -7.71 15.53 -11.45
CA PRO A 282 -6.58 16.23 -12.09
C PRO A 282 -5.69 15.29 -12.91
N THR A 283 -5.85 13.98 -12.74
CA THR A 283 -5.08 12.95 -13.42
C THR A 283 -5.98 12.07 -14.26
N GLY A 284 -5.41 11.51 -15.33
CA GLY A 284 -6.09 10.57 -16.21
C GLY A 284 -5.27 9.30 -16.40
N VAL A 285 -5.87 8.29 -17.04
CA VAL A 285 -5.28 6.97 -17.26
C VAL A 285 -5.24 6.65 -18.75
N ILE A 286 -4.16 6.03 -19.20
CA ILE A 286 -4.01 5.53 -20.58
C ILE A 286 -4.36 4.04 -20.55
N GLU A 287 -5.63 3.71 -20.78
CA GLU A 287 -6.19 2.35 -20.59
C GLU A 287 -5.47 1.26 -21.40
N SER A 288 -4.99 1.59 -22.61
CA SER A 288 -4.29 0.63 -23.47
C SER A 288 -2.94 0.16 -22.93
N THR A 289 -2.43 0.81 -21.87
CA THR A 289 -1.16 0.45 -21.22
C THR A 289 -1.34 -0.48 -20.01
N CYS A 290 -2.58 -0.78 -19.62
CA CYS A 290 -2.89 -1.47 -18.38
C CYS A 290 -2.52 -2.96 -18.39
N PHE A 291 -1.98 -3.42 -17.27
CA PHE A 291 -1.68 -4.83 -16.97
C PHE A 291 -2.33 -5.21 -15.64
N ARG A 292 -3.03 -6.35 -15.57
CA ARG A 292 -3.71 -6.82 -14.37
C ARG A 292 -2.70 -7.24 -13.29
N GLN A 293 -2.83 -6.66 -12.10
CA GLN A 293 -2.14 -7.03 -10.88
C GLN A 293 -3.15 -7.61 -9.89
N ILE A 294 -2.79 -8.72 -9.25
CA ILE A 294 -3.57 -9.38 -8.19
C ILE A 294 -2.59 -9.62 -7.05
N GLU A 295 -2.89 -9.10 -5.86
CA GLU A 295 -2.02 -9.23 -4.69
C GLU A 295 -2.49 -10.33 -3.75
N PHE A 296 -1.53 -10.95 -3.09
CA PHE A 296 -1.72 -12.11 -2.23
C PHE A 296 -1.13 -11.87 -0.85
N ALA A 297 -1.81 -12.42 0.16
CA ALA A 297 -1.29 -12.58 1.50
C ALA A 297 -1.17 -14.06 1.87
N GLY A 298 -0.07 -14.44 2.51
CA GLY A 298 0.18 -15.82 2.93
C GLY A 298 0.92 -15.92 4.24
N VAL A 299 0.82 -17.09 4.87
CA VAL A 299 1.56 -17.44 6.09
C VAL A 299 3.00 -17.76 5.70
N LEU A 300 3.98 -17.13 6.33
CA LEU A 300 5.40 -17.35 6.03
C LEU A 300 5.88 -18.70 6.54
N THR A 301 6.60 -19.42 5.69
CA THR A 301 7.17 -20.75 6.01
C THR A 301 8.17 -20.67 7.16
N GLY A 302 7.90 -21.43 8.22
CA GLY A 302 8.75 -21.49 9.40
C GLY A 302 8.42 -20.48 10.50
N THR A 303 7.26 -19.78 10.42
CA THR A 303 6.77 -18.98 11.54
C THR A 303 6.54 -19.82 12.79
N ASP A 304 6.78 -19.26 13.98
CA ASP A 304 6.44 -19.86 15.26
C ASP A 304 4.92 -19.77 15.59
N HIS A 305 4.14 -19.00 14.80
CA HIS A 305 2.73 -18.68 15.04
C HIS A 305 1.79 -19.03 13.87
N PRO A 306 1.87 -20.24 13.28
CA PRO A 306 1.16 -20.55 12.02
C PRO A 306 -0.37 -20.47 12.12
N ASN A 307 -0.95 -20.74 13.30
CA ASN A 307 -2.40 -20.68 13.50
C ASN A 307 -2.91 -19.24 13.58
N GLU A 308 -2.22 -18.40 14.35
CA GLU A 308 -2.52 -16.98 14.52
C GLU A 308 -2.31 -16.22 13.18
N ALA A 309 -1.23 -16.55 12.47
CA ALA A 309 -0.95 -16.03 11.13
C ALA A 309 -2.06 -16.40 10.13
N ALA A 310 -2.50 -17.67 10.12
CA ALA A 310 -3.61 -18.11 9.27
C ALA A 310 -4.95 -17.41 9.63
N GLU A 311 -5.16 -17.06 10.91
CA GLU A 311 -6.32 -16.30 11.35
C GLU A 311 -6.28 -14.87 10.82
N LEU A 312 -5.12 -14.21 10.85
CA LEU A 312 -4.94 -12.90 10.23
C LEU A 312 -5.17 -12.95 8.71
N VAL A 313 -4.59 -13.91 7.99
CA VAL A 313 -4.81 -14.02 6.54
C VAL A 313 -6.29 -14.18 6.20
N ARG A 314 -7.02 -15.00 6.95
CA ARG A 314 -8.49 -15.11 6.78
C ARG A 314 -9.23 -13.81 7.05
N PHE A 315 -8.77 -13.04 8.06
CA PHE A 315 -9.34 -11.73 8.36
C PHE A 315 -9.10 -10.73 7.22
N LEU A 316 -7.91 -10.72 6.59
CA LEU A 316 -7.63 -9.88 5.42
C LEU A 316 -8.58 -10.14 4.24
N GLY A 317 -9.13 -11.36 4.12
CA GLY A 317 -10.17 -11.70 3.12
C GLY A 317 -11.60 -11.42 3.56
N SER A 318 -11.83 -10.98 4.80
CA SER A 318 -13.17 -10.74 5.34
C SER A 318 -13.78 -9.44 4.80
N GLU A 319 -15.11 -9.40 4.65
CA GLU A 319 -15.83 -8.22 4.17
C GLU A 319 -15.51 -6.95 4.99
N PRO A 320 -15.43 -6.97 6.35
CA PRO A 320 -15.07 -5.78 7.12
C PRO A 320 -13.68 -5.22 6.81
N PHE A 321 -12.68 -6.08 6.58
CA PHE A 321 -11.33 -5.62 6.22
C PHE A 321 -11.26 -5.18 4.76
N GLN A 322 -11.84 -5.95 3.86
CA GLN A 322 -11.85 -5.69 2.42
C GLN A 322 -12.54 -4.36 2.07
N ALA A 323 -13.52 -3.90 2.88
CA ALA A 323 -14.18 -2.61 2.71
C ALA A 323 -13.24 -1.41 2.93
N GLU A 324 -12.12 -1.61 3.62
CA GLU A 324 -11.16 -0.55 3.89
C GLU A 324 -10.12 -0.36 2.75
N LEU A 325 -10.00 -1.33 1.82
CA LEU A 325 -8.95 -1.33 0.82
C LEU A 325 -9.04 -0.16 -0.15
N ALA A 326 -10.24 0.10 -0.67
CA ALA A 326 -10.44 1.10 -1.71
C ALA A 326 -10.01 2.52 -1.28
N LEU A 327 -10.31 2.93 -0.05
CA LEU A 327 -10.03 4.28 0.45
C LEU A 327 -8.66 4.43 1.14
N ASN A 328 -7.95 3.33 1.37
CA ASN A 328 -6.63 3.38 2.02
C ASN A 328 -5.49 3.00 1.08
N LEU A 329 -5.71 2.03 0.20
CA LEU A 329 -4.69 1.52 -0.73
C LEU A 329 -5.00 1.84 -2.19
N PHE A 330 -6.21 2.33 -2.48
CA PHE A 330 -6.67 2.64 -3.84
C PHE A 330 -6.55 1.44 -4.79
N VAL A 331 -6.93 0.26 -4.30
CA VAL A 331 -7.05 -1.00 -5.03
C VAL A 331 -8.45 -1.56 -4.89
N TYR A 332 -8.81 -2.52 -5.72
CA TYR A 332 -10.11 -3.20 -5.66
C TYR A 332 -10.04 -4.40 -4.71
N PRO A 333 -11.02 -4.59 -3.81
CA PRO A 333 -11.09 -5.78 -2.98
C PRO A 333 -11.25 -7.04 -3.84
N ALA A 334 -10.54 -8.13 -3.50
CA ALA A 334 -10.73 -9.42 -4.16
C ALA A 334 -12.09 -10.04 -3.82
N ASN A 335 -12.69 -9.67 -2.69
CA ASN A 335 -14.04 -10.08 -2.30
C ASN A 335 -15.09 -9.27 -3.07
N SER A 336 -15.70 -9.86 -4.08
CA SER A 336 -16.68 -9.23 -4.97
C SER A 336 -18.02 -8.85 -4.30
N ALA A 337 -18.24 -9.24 -3.03
CA ALA A 337 -19.42 -8.82 -2.26
C ALA A 337 -19.26 -7.41 -1.66
N VAL A 338 -18.04 -6.89 -1.60
CA VAL A 338 -17.74 -5.56 -1.05
C VAL A 338 -18.15 -4.47 -2.03
N ALA A 339 -18.95 -3.51 -1.56
CA ALA A 339 -19.32 -2.34 -2.34
C ALA A 339 -18.18 -1.33 -2.41
N LEU A 340 -17.94 -0.77 -3.60
CA LEU A 340 -16.94 0.28 -3.79
C LEU A 340 -17.50 1.66 -3.35
N PRO A 341 -16.62 2.58 -2.90
CA PRO A 341 -16.98 3.97 -2.69
C PRO A 341 -17.39 4.66 -4.00
N GLN A 342 -18.26 5.68 -3.90
CA GLN A 342 -18.74 6.41 -5.08
C GLN A 342 -17.61 7.05 -5.90
N GLU A 343 -16.53 7.47 -5.24
CA GLU A 343 -15.36 8.07 -5.88
C GLU A 343 -14.65 7.09 -6.81
N PHE A 344 -14.74 5.78 -6.53
CA PHE A 344 -14.23 4.74 -7.42
C PHE A 344 -15.10 4.61 -8.67
N ASP A 345 -16.42 4.65 -8.52
CA ASP A 345 -17.35 4.60 -9.66
C ASP A 345 -17.21 5.84 -10.56
N ASP A 346 -16.91 7.00 -9.97
CA ASP A 346 -16.83 8.26 -10.69
C ASP A 346 -15.46 8.51 -11.36
N PHE A 347 -14.35 8.05 -10.77
CA PHE A 347 -13.00 8.46 -11.17
C PHE A 347 -12.02 7.32 -11.44
N ALA A 348 -12.23 6.11 -10.92
CA ALA A 348 -11.35 4.99 -11.21
C ALA A 348 -11.59 4.44 -12.61
N VAL A 349 -10.52 4.02 -13.26
CA VAL A 349 -10.58 3.43 -14.60
C VAL A 349 -10.36 1.92 -14.49
N VAL A 350 -11.38 1.17 -14.86
CA VAL A 350 -11.30 -0.29 -15.03
C VAL A 350 -11.31 -0.56 -16.54
N PRO A 351 -10.19 -0.98 -17.14
CA PRO A 351 -10.13 -1.28 -18.57
C PRO A 351 -11.12 -2.39 -18.93
N GLU A 352 -11.76 -2.30 -20.09
CA GLU A 352 -12.61 -3.39 -20.62
C GLU A 352 -11.82 -4.71 -20.74
N THR A 353 -10.55 -4.61 -21.05
CA THR A 353 -9.60 -5.72 -21.14
C THR A 353 -8.23 -5.29 -20.62
N SER A 354 -7.82 -5.85 -19.52
CA SER A 354 -6.44 -5.68 -19.03
C SER A 354 -5.53 -6.72 -19.67
N ARG A 355 -4.29 -6.34 -19.93
CA ARG A 355 -3.26 -7.30 -20.35
C ARG A 355 -2.98 -8.26 -19.21
N THR A 356 -2.68 -9.48 -19.57
CA THR A 356 -2.17 -10.52 -18.68
C THR A 356 -1.19 -11.38 -19.46
N LEU A 357 -0.27 -12.01 -18.77
CA LEU A 357 0.57 -13.07 -19.35
C LEU A 357 0.29 -14.38 -18.63
N ASP A 358 0.50 -15.48 -19.35
CA ASP A 358 0.43 -16.81 -18.80
C ASP A 358 1.40 -16.94 -17.60
N PRO A 359 0.95 -17.37 -16.41
CA PRO A 359 1.80 -17.54 -15.24
C PRO A 359 3.01 -18.45 -15.48
N ASP A 360 2.86 -19.52 -16.27
CA ASP A 360 3.95 -20.42 -16.61
C ASP A 360 5.00 -19.70 -17.48
N LEU A 361 4.54 -18.84 -18.40
CA LEU A 361 5.45 -18.03 -19.22
C LEU A 361 6.21 -17.01 -18.37
N ILE A 362 5.56 -16.38 -17.39
CA ILE A 362 6.21 -15.48 -16.43
C ILE A 362 7.25 -16.27 -15.61
N ASP A 363 6.88 -17.44 -15.10
CA ASP A 363 7.78 -18.27 -14.29
C ASP A 363 9.05 -18.67 -15.05
N GLU A 364 8.90 -19.12 -16.29
CA GLU A 364 10.01 -19.57 -17.13
C GLU A 364 10.98 -18.45 -17.51
N ASN A 365 10.51 -17.19 -17.65
CA ASN A 365 11.28 -16.13 -18.31
C ASN A 365 11.55 -14.90 -17.45
N ARG A 366 10.83 -14.70 -16.33
CA ARG A 366 10.91 -13.46 -15.54
C ARG A 366 12.33 -13.05 -15.16
N SER A 367 13.15 -13.98 -14.70
CA SER A 367 14.53 -13.66 -14.31
C SER A 367 15.36 -13.18 -15.47
N ASP A 368 15.25 -13.85 -16.61
CA ASP A 368 15.99 -13.47 -17.84
C ASP A 368 15.50 -12.11 -18.34
N TRP A 369 14.20 -11.86 -18.36
CA TRP A 369 13.63 -10.57 -18.77
C TRP A 369 14.09 -9.41 -17.85
N ILE A 370 14.11 -9.62 -16.54
CA ILE A 370 14.60 -8.61 -15.58
C ILE A 370 16.10 -8.36 -15.78
N ASP A 371 16.92 -9.37 -16.00
CA ASP A 371 18.36 -9.25 -16.20
C ASP A 371 18.66 -8.52 -17.54
N GLU A 372 17.97 -8.89 -18.62
CA GLU A 372 18.08 -8.21 -19.91
C GLU A 372 17.63 -6.75 -19.82
N TRP A 373 16.47 -6.50 -19.19
CA TRP A 373 15.94 -5.14 -18.99
C TRP A 373 16.93 -4.31 -18.16
N SER A 374 17.43 -4.85 -17.05
CA SER A 374 18.39 -4.15 -16.18
C SER A 374 19.67 -3.80 -16.93
N THR A 375 20.18 -4.71 -17.74
CA THR A 375 21.37 -4.47 -18.59
C THR A 375 21.09 -3.40 -19.64
N LEU A 376 19.92 -3.44 -20.27
CA LEU A 376 19.53 -2.51 -21.32
C LEU A 376 19.27 -1.10 -20.79
N VAL A 377 18.48 -1.00 -19.72
CA VAL A 377 17.92 0.27 -19.24
C VAL A 377 18.81 0.96 -18.23
N LEU A 378 19.37 0.22 -17.26
CA LEU A 378 20.19 0.74 -16.16
C LEU A 378 21.70 0.72 -16.47
N GLY A 379 22.13 -0.08 -17.43
CA GLY A 379 23.53 -0.33 -17.81
C GLY A 379 24.20 0.72 -18.70
#